data_0756da8b965a205a2b4a36a54c0951cd
#
_entry.id   0756da8b965a205a2b4a36a54c0951cd
#
_cell.length_a   1.000
_cell.length_b   1.000
_cell.length_c   1.000
_cell.angle_alpha   90.00
_cell.angle_beta   90.00
_cell.angle_gamma   90.00
#
_symmetry.space_group_name_H-M   'P 1'
#
loop_
_entity.id
_entity.type
_entity.pdbx_description
1 polymer ?
#
loop_
_entity_poly.entity_id
_entity_poly.type
_entity_poly.pdbx_seq_one_letter_code
_entity_poly.pdbx_strand_id
1 'polypeptide(L)'
;MDYRYLNIERAMGFMGDAQGVRDMLSVLCATLKTDLPKMQERLRANDLPALQKNLHSLKGFIPIFSNQALADQLIALERMARTPDPALDAKDFQPQCEALWSAIADLAQEAENYLAQPM
;
A
#
# COMPACT_ATOMS: atom_id res chain seq x y z
N MET A 1 19.39 9.29 -2.23
CA MET A 1 19.12 7.87 -1.95
C MET A 1 17.98 7.41 -2.85
N ASP A 2 18.19 6.31 -3.55
CA ASP A 2 17.18 5.79 -4.46
C ASP A 2 16.27 4.81 -3.72
N TYR A 3 14.98 5.07 -3.80
CA TYR A 3 13.97 4.19 -3.22
C TYR A 3 13.33 3.35 -4.32
N ARG A 4 12.97 2.12 -3.98
CA ARG A 4 12.34 1.23 -4.94
C ARG A 4 10.87 1.58 -5.19
N TYR A 5 10.17 1.97 -4.13
CA TYR A 5 8.74 2.26 -4.21
C TYR A 5 8.39 3.69 -3.83
N LEU A 6 9.11 4.28 -2.87
CA LEU A 6 8.82 5.62 -2.38
C LEU A 6 9.21 6.68 -3.41
N ASN A 7 8.28 7.59 -3.70
CA ASN A 7 8.48 8.70 -4.62
C ASN A 7 8.21 10.02 -3.90
N ILE A 8 9.25 10.63 -3.38
CA ILE A 8 9.15 11.87 -2.61
C ILE A 8 8.75 13.05 -3.50
N GLU A 9 9.23 13.11 -4.75
CA GLU A 9 8.83 14.15 -5.70
C GLU A 9 7.31 14.17 -5.91
N ARG A 10 6.74 12.99 -6.07
CA ARG A 10 5.29 12.86 -6.26
C ARG A 10 4.54 13.36 -5.04
N ALA A 11 4.99 12.96 -3.84
CA ALA A 11 4.40 13.40 -2.59
C ALA A 11 4.50 14.92 -2.44
N MET A 12 5.65 15.51 -2.79
CA MET A 12 5.84 16.96 -2.77
C MET A 12 4.86 17.68 -3.69
N GLY A 13 4.58 17.09 -4.85
CA GLY A 13 3.60 17.65 -5.79
C GLY A 13 2.20 17.75 -5.19
N PHE A 14 1.84 16.80 -4.32
CA PHE A 14 0.53 16.81 -3.65
C PHE A 14 0.52 17.69 -2.39
N MET A 15 1.58 17.63 -1.59
CA MET A 15 1.61 18.29 -0.27
C MET A 15 2.09 19.74 -0.33
N GLY A 16 2.95 20.07 -1.28
CA GLY A 16 3.44 21.42 -1.47
C GLY A 16 4.66 21.80 -0.64
N ASP A 17 4.99 21.06 0.43
CA ASP A 17 6.15 21.35 1.27
C ASP A 17 6.70 20.08 1.94
N ALA A 18 7.97 20.17 2.34
CA ALA A 18 8.71 19.04 2.92
C ALA A 18 8.13 18.59 4.27
N GLN A 19 7.68 19.53 5.09
CA GLN A 19 7.13 19.19 6.40
C GLN A 19 5.81 18.43 6.23
N GLY A 20 4.96 18.86 5.30
CA GLY A 20 3.71 18.17 4.98
C GLY A 20 3.96 16.75 4.52
N VAL A 21 4.97 16.54 3.68
CA VAL A 21 5.36 15.19 3.23
C VAL A 21 5.77 14.34 4.43
N ARG A 22 6.61 14.85 5.33
CA ARG A 22 7.06 14.10 6.50
C ARG A 22 5.91 13.75 7.44
N ASP A 23 5.00 14.69 7.68
CA ASP A 23 3.83 14.45 8.53
C ASP A 23 2.95 13.33 7.96
N MET A 24 2.68 13.38 6.67
CA MET A 24 1.85 12.37 6.02
C MET A 24 2.56 11.01 5.90
N LEU A 25 3.89 11.00 5.74
CA LEU A 25 4.65 9.75 5.75
C LEU A 25 4.56 9.05 7.11
N SER A 26 4.54 9.82 8.20
CA SER A 26 4.36 9.25 9.54
C SER A 26 2.99 8.58 9.65
N VAL A 27 1.94 9.21 9.11
CA VAL A 27 0.60 8.63 9.05
C VAL A 27 0.61 7.37 8.19
N LEU A 28 1.27 7.41 7.04
CA LEU A 28 1.38 6.25 6.15
C LEU A 28 2.02 5.06 6.88
N CYS A 29 3.15 5.28 7.55
CA CYS A 29 3.84 4.22 8.29
C CYS A 29 2.93 3.58 9.34
N ALA A 30 2.24 4.40 10.13
CA ALA A 30 1.33 3.91 11.16
C ALA A 30 0.16 3.13 10.55
N THR A 31 -0.40 3.64 9.46
CA THR A 31 -1.52 3.00 8.75
C THR A 31 -1.09 1.63 8.20
N LEU A 32 0.06 1.55 7.55
CA LEU A 32 0.53 0.30 6.96
C LEU A 32 0.86 -0.75 8.03
N LYS A 33 1.44 -0.34 9.15
CA LYS A 33 1.73 -1.25 10.26
C LYS A 33 0.45 -1.87 10.84
N THR A 34 -0.63 -1.11 10.84
CA THR A 34 -1.93 -1.58 11.34
C THR A 34 -2.65 -2.42 10.29
N ASP A 35 -2.69 -1.96 9.04
CA ASP A 35 -3.51 -2.56 8.01
C ASP A 35 -2.92 -3.83 7.41
N LEU A 36 -1.59 -3.91 7.30
CA LEU A 36 -0.95 -5.07 6.67
C LEU A 36 -1.29 -6.39 7.38
N PRO A 37 -1.13 -6.52 8.71
CA PRO A 37 -1.55 -7.74 9.41
C PRO A 37 -3.04 -8.05 9.26
N LYS A 38 -3.89 -7.02 9.24
CA LYS A 38 -5.33 -7.20 9.06
C LYS A 38 -5.64 -7.77 7.69
N MET A 39 -4.99 -7.26 6.65
CA MET A 39 -5.19 -7.75 5.29
C MET A 39 -4.73 -9.20 5.14
N GLN A 40 -3.59 -9.54 5.75
CA GLN A 40 -3.09 -10.92 5.76
C GLN A 40 -4.08 -11.86 6.43
N GLU A 41 -4.66 -11.45 7.55
CA GLU A 41 -5.66 -12.23 8.28
C GLU A 41 -6.94 -12.40 7.47
N ARG A 42 -7.41 -11.35 6.82
CA ARG A 42 -8.62 -11.39 5.99
C ARG A 42 -8.45 -12.31 4.80
N LEU A 43 -7.27 -12.32 4.20
CA LEU A 43 -6.97 -13.26 3.11
C LEU A 43 -7.00 -14.70 3.61
N ARG A 44 -6.39 -14.98 4.78
CA ARG A 44 -6.40 -16.32 5.38
C ARG A 44 -7.82 -16.79 5.69
N ALA A 45 -8.67 -15.88 6.14
CA ALA A 45 -10.06 -16.17 6.46
C ALA A 45 -10.97 -16.23 5.22
N ASN A 46 -10.41 -15.98 4.04
CA ASN A 46 -11.15 -15.88 2.77
C ASN A 46 -12.26 -14.82 2.83
N ASP A 47 -12.01 -13.74 3.58
CA ASP A 47 -12.96 -12.64 3.72
C ASP A 47 -12.63 -11.55 2.69
N LEU A 48 -12.98 -11.82 1.44
CA LEU A 48 -12.69 -10.92 0.33
C LEU A 48 -13.39 -9.56 0.44
N PRO A 49 -14.67 -9.48 0.90
CA PRO A 49 -15.30 -8.17 1.07
C PRO A 49 -14.55 -7.26 2.06
N ALA A 50 -14.08 -7.80 3.18
CA ALA A 50 -13.31 -7.02 4.15
C ALA A 50 -11.94 -6.65 3.62
N LEU A 51 -11.28 -7.57 2.91
CA LEU A 51 -9.99 -7.31 2.25
C LEU A 51 -10.13 -6.20 1.21
N GLN A 52 -11.19 -6.24 0.41
CA GLN A 52 -11.45 -5.23 -0.61
C GLN A 52 -11.58 -3.83 0.00
N LYS A 53 -12.20 -3.70 1.16
CA LYS A 53 -12.35 -2.41 1.84
C LYS A 53 -10.99 -1.84 2.24
N ASN A 54 -10.07 -2.66 2.73
CA ASN A 54 -8.71 -2.24 3.03
C ASN A 54 -7.99 -1.77 1.77
N LEU A 55 -8.06 -2.57 0.71
CA LEU A 55 -7.40 -2.25 -0.55
C LEU A 55 -7.95 -0.96 -1.14
N HIS A 56 -9.26 -0.73 -1.02
CA HIS A 56 -9.89 0.48 -1.50
C HIS A 56 -9.35 1.72 -0.77
N SER A 57 -9.24 1.65 0.56
CA SER A 57 -8.69 2.75 1.35
C SER A 57 -7.23 3.04 0.96
N LEU A 58 -6.41 2.00 0.82
CA LEU A 58 -5.01 2.16 0.47
C LEU A 58 -4.83 2.67 -0.96
N LYS A 59 -5.73 2.30 -1.86
CA LYS A 59 -5.73 2.78 -3.25
C LYS A 59 -5.85 4.31 -3.32
N GLY A 60 -6.55 4.91 -2.37
CA GLY A 60 -6.68 6.37 -2.29
C GLY A 60 -5.51 7.05 -1.60
N PHE A 61 -4.64 6.30 -0.93
CA PHE A 61 -3.59 6.88 -0.07
C PHE A 61 -2.18 6.57 -0.57
N ILE A 62 -1.87 5.30 -0.82
CA ILE A 62 -0.52 4.87 -1.22
C ILE A 62 -0.02 5.56 -2.50
N PRO A 63 -0.85 5.75 -3.55
CA PRO A 63 -0.34 6.36 -4.79
C PRO A 63 0.21 7.77 -4.65
N ILE A 64 -0.14 8.48 -3.58
CA ILE A 64 0.42 9.81 -3.30
C ILE A 64 1.93 9.71 -3.05
N PHE A 65 2.39 8.60 -2.47
CA PHE A 65 3.76 8.41 -2.01
C PHE A 65 4.57 7.39 -2.82
N SER A 66 3.92 6.61 -3.67
CA SER A 66 4.57 5.49 -4.35
C SER A 66 4.81 5.76 -5.83
N ASN A 67 5.66 4.92 -6.42
CA ASN A 67 5.80 4.90 -7.87
C ASN A 67 4.51 4.36 -8.51
N GLN A 68 4.40 4.53 -9.83
CA GLN A 68 3.21 4.12 -10.56
C GLN A 68 3.03 2.60 -10.60
N ALA A 69 4.14 1.85 -10.62
CA ALA A 69 4.07 0.39 -10.68
C ALA A 69 3.36 -0.19 -9.44
N LEU A 70 3.68 0.32 -8.24
CA LEU A 70 3.01 -0.13 -7.01
C LEU A 70 1.55 0.32 -6.99
N ALA A 71 1.27 1.55 -7.42
CA ALA A 71 -0.10 2.06 -7.50
C ALA A 71 -0.94 1.19 -8.44
N ASP A 72 -0.41 0.81 -9.59
CA ASP A 72 -1.11 -0.03 -10.56
C ASP A 72 -1.38 -1.43 -10.00
N GLN A 73 -0.40 -2.00 -9.29
CA GLN A 73 -0.52 -3.31 -8.66
C GLN A 73 -1.67 -3.31 -7.63
N LEU A 74 -1.72 -2.26 -6.82
CA LEU A 74 -2.75 -2.09 -5.80
C LEU A 74 -4.14 -1.92 -6.41
N ILE A 75 -4.24 -1.09 -7.46
CA ILE A 75 -5.50 -0.85 -8.18
C ILE A 75 -6.02 -2.15 -8.80
N ALA A 76 -5.13 -2.92 -9.43
CA ALA A 76 -5.52 -4.19 -10.05
C ALA A 76 -6.03 -5.19 -9.01
N LEU A 77 -5.35 -5.28 -7.88
CA LEU A 77 -5.73 -6.22 -6.82
C LEU A 77 -7.06 -5.82 -6.17
N GLU A 78 -7.27 -4.54 -5.91
CA GLU A 78 -8.53 -4.04 -5.36
C GLU A 78 -9.70 -4.35 -6.30
N ARG A 79 -9.49 -4.17 -7.60
CA ARG A 79 -10.51 -4.48 -8.60
C ARG A 79 -10.88 -5.95 -8.60
N MET A 80 -9.89 -6.85 -8.50
CA MET A 80 -10.14 -8.28 -8.43
C MET A 80 -10.93 -8.66 -7.17
N ALA A 81 -10.63 -8.03 -6.04
CA ALA A 81 -11.34 -8.29 -4.78
C ALA A 81 -12.76 -7.72 -4.79
N ARG A 82 -12.99 -6.62 -5.52
CA ARG A 82 -14.30 -5.95 -5.59
C ARG A 82 -15.30 -6.75 -6.44
N THR A 83 -14.83 -7.36 -7.52
CA THR A 83 -15.66 -8.16 -8.40
C THR A 83 -15.07 -9.56 -8.56
N PRO A 84 -15.14 -10.38 -7.48
CA PRO A 84 -14.53 -11.70 -7.53
C PRO A 84 -15.26 -12.59 -8.55
N ASP A 85 -14.48 -13.22 -9.41
CA ASP A 85 -14.96 -14.25 -10.31
C ASP A 85 -15.32 -15.46 -9.44
N PRO A 86 -16.53 -16.04 -9.58
CA PRO A 86 -16.89 -17.25 -8.83
C PRO A 86 -15.92 -18.42 -9.01
N ALA A 87 -15.17 -18.42 -10.12
CA ALA A 87 -14.15 -19.43 -10.38
C ALA A 87 -12.84 -19.17 -9.63
N LEU A 88 -12.65 -17.94 -9.08
CA LEU A 88 -11.44 -17.56 -8.33
C LEU A 88 -11.67 -17.79 -6.84
N ASP A 89 -10.77 -18.53 -6.20
CA ASP A 89 -10.76 -18.64 -4.74
C ASP A 89 -9.54 -17.91 -4.17
N ALA A 90 -9.39 -17.93 -2.85
CA ALA A 90 -8.28 -17.24 -2.18
C ALA A 90 -6.92 -17.77 -2.63
N LYS A 91 -6.84 -19.03 -3.08
CA LYS A 91 -5.58 -19.62 -3.53
C LYS A 91 -5.09 -19.00 -4.83
N ASP A 92 -6.00 -18.70 -5.76
CA ASP A 92 -5.67 -18.07 -7.03
C ASP A 92 -5.21 -16.63 -6.83
N PHE A 93 -5.71 -16.00 -5.80
CA PHE A 93 -5.47 -14.60 -5.47
C PHE A 93 -4.22 -14.43 -4.60
N GLN A 94 -3.86 -15.45 -3.84
CA GLN A 94 -2.83 -15.38 -2.80
C GLN A 94 -1.45 -14.95 -3.30
N PRO A 95 -0.90 -15.48 -4.41
CA PRO A 95 0.44 -15.05 -4.86
C PRO A 95 0.50 -13.56 -5.18
N GLN A 96 -0.58 -13.01 -5.73
CA GLN A 96 -0.65 -11.58 -6.04
C GLN A 96 -0.73 -10.73 -4.77
N CYS A 97 -1.48 -11.20 -3.78
CA CYS A 97 -1.55 -10.55 -2.47
C CYS A 97 -0.20 -10.56 -1.79
N GLU A 98 0.48 -11.69 -1.78
CA GLU A 98 1.81 -11.81 -1.14
C GLU A 98 2.83 -10.89 -1.78
N ALA A 99 2.82 -10.77 -3.10
CA ALA A 99 3.67 -9.83 -3.82
C ALA A 99 3.37 -8.39 -3.42
N LEU A 100 2.08 -8.04 -3.28
CA LEU A 100 1.67 -6.71 -2.84
C LEU A 100 2.07 -6.45 -1.38
N TRP A 101 1.87 -7.45 -0.49
CA TRP A 101 2.26 -7.32 0.93
C TRP A 101 3.75 -7.03 1.06
N SER A 102 4.58 -7.72 0.28
CA SER A 102 6.02 -7.50 0.28
C SER A 102 6.36 -6.09 -0.18
N ALA A 103 5.72 -5.61 -1.25
CA ALA A 103 5.95 -4.26 -1.77
C ALA A 103 5.51 -3.19 -0.76
N ILE A 104 4.38 -3.39 -0.09
CA ILE A 104 3.88 -2.46 0.93
C ILE A 104 4.83 -2.42 2.13
N ALA A 105 5.33 -3.58 2.57
CA ALA A 105 6.29 -3.64 3.67
C ALA A 105 7.58 -2.89 3.32
N ASP A 106 8.06 -3.04 2.08
CA ASP A 106 9.24 -2.33 1.60
C ASP A 106 8.99 -0.82 1.51
N LEU A 107 7.81 -0.41 1.04
CA LEU A 107 7.43 1.00 1.02
C LEU A 107 7.44 1.60 2.42
N ALA A 108 6.88 0.89 3.40
CA ALA A 108 6.86 1.34 4.79
C ALA A 108 8.29 1.49 5.34
N GLN A 109 9.17 0.54 5.03
CA GLN A 109 10.56 0.60 5.47
C GLN A 109 11.30 1.78 4.83
N GLU A 110 11.08 2.02 3.54
CA GLU A 110 11.67 3.15 2.84
C GLU A 110 11.18 4.48 3.42
N ALA A 111 9.91 4.57 3.77
CA ALA A 111 9.33 5.75 4.40
C ALA A 111 9.95 6.00 5.78
N GLU A 112 10.13 4.94 6.58
CA GLU A 112 10.81 5.05 7.88
C GLU A 112 12.24 5.51 7.73
N ASN A 113 12.97 4.98 6.74
CA ASN A 113 14.35 5.38 6.46
C ASN A 113 14.42 6.86 6.06
N TYR A 114 13.48 7.32 5.26
CA TYR A 114 13.40 8.73 4.88
C TYR A 114 13.16 9.61 6.10
N LEU A 115 12.22 9.22 6.96
CA LEU A 115 11.88 9.98 8.17
C LEU A 115 13.01 10.01 9.19
N ALA A 116 13.90 9.02 9.17
CA ALA A 116 15.05 8.95 10.05
C ALA A 116 16.15 9.96 9.67
N GLN A 117 16.11 10.48 8.45
CA GLN A 117 17.06 11.48 7.98
C GLN A 117 16.68 12.86 8.52
N PRO A 118 17.66 13.67 8.97
CA PRO A 118 17.35 15.05 9.39
C PRO A 118 16.90 15.89 8.21
N MET A 119 16.05 16.86 8.49
CA MET A 119 15.64 17.85 7.49
C MET A 119 16.75 18.82 7.16
#